data_e53fb4664734912754003dd8335894e1
#
_entry.id   e53fb4664734912754003dd8335894e1
#
_cell.length_a   1.000
_cell.length_b   1.000
_cell.length_c   1.000
_cell.angle_alpha   90.00
_cell.angle_beta   90.00
_cell.angle_gamma   90.00
#
_symmetry.space_group_name_H-M   'P 1'
#
loop_
_entity.id
_entity.type
_entity.pdbx_description
1 polymer ?
#
loop_
_entity_poly.entity_id
_entity_poly.type
_entity_poly.pdbx_seq_one_letter_code
_entity_poly.pdbx_strand_id
1 'polypeptide(L)'
;MTADVMTTLRAFYAAEAAYLTEVAEFGEMARHLASDVVMYQAASLPYGGEWHGHDGFRKFITAMGDSWDGLWFDDQQFLSDGDRVVVHSRGRLRARRTGRELKTSLLQWISFRDGLITEFRPYYHDTSAVLAVLDEQV
;
A
#
# COMPACT_ATOMS: atom_id res chain seq x y z
N MET A 1 14.93 -0.23 -16.41
CA MET A 1 14.97 1.22 -16.61
C MET A 1 14.44 1.90 -15.39
N THR A 2 15.30 2.65 -14.72
CA THR A 2 14.94 3.27 -13.45
C THR A 2 13.78 4.26 -13.59
N ALA A 3 13.78 5.05 -14.67
CA ALA A 3 12.73 6.03 -14.89
C ALA A 3 11.35 5.38 -15.02
N ASP A 4 11.29 4.22 -15.68
CA ASP A 4 10.04 3.50 -15.86
C ASP A 4 9.53 2.95 -14.54
N VAL A 5 10.43 2.44 -13.73
CA VAL A 5 10.11 1.88 -12.41
C VAL A 5 9.49 2.97 -11.53
N MET A 6 10.09 4.14 -11.49
CA MET A 6 9.58 5.26 -10.68
C MET A 6 8.23 5.73 -11.19
N THR A 7 8.07 5.83 -12.50
CA THR A 7 6.80 6.24 -13.10
C THR A 7 5.69 5.25 -12.77
N THR A 8 5.98 3.95 -12.90
CA THR A 8 5.05 2.89 -12.56
C THR A 8 4.62 2.98 -11.09
N LEU A 9 5.59 3.16 -10.21
CA LEU A 9 5.34 3.18 -8.78
C LEU A 9 4.47 4.38 -8.39
N ARG A 10 4.76 5.56 -8.93
CA ARG A 10 3.95 6.75 -8.64
C ARG A 10 2.52 6.57 -9.12
N ALA A 11 2.35 5.97 -10.30
CA ALA A 11 1.02 5.69 -10.84
C ALA A 11 0.28 4.68 -9.97
N PHE A 12 0.99 3.66 -9.47
CA PHE A 12 0.39 2.68 -8.57
C PHE A 12 -0.12 3.35 -7.29
N TYR A 13 0.70 4.18 -6.66
CA TYR A 13 0.30 4.84 -5.42
C TYR A 13 -0.89 5.78 -5.63
N ALA A 14 -0.92 6.48 -6.76
CA ALA A 14 -2.06 7.33 -7.08
C ALA A 14 -3.35 6.50 -7.23
N ALA A 15 -3.24 5.34 -7.87
CA ALA A 15 -4.38 4.44 -8.05
C ALA A 15 -4.84 3.84 -6.72
N GLU A 16 -3.90 3.49 -5.86
CA GLU A 16 -4.21 2.95 -4.54
C GLU A 16 -4.96 3.97 -3.68
N ALA A 17 -4.45 5.19 -3.63
CA ALA A 17 -5.10 6.25 -2.87
C ALA A 17 -6.50 6.53 -3.42
N ALA A 18 -6.64 6.57 -4.74
CA ALA A 18 -7.94 6.78 -5.38
C ALA A 18 -8.91 5.64 -5.08
N TYR A 19 -8.42 4.40 -5.09
CA TYR A 19 -9.26 3.24 -4.77
C TYR A 19 -9.78 3.33 -3.33
N LEU A 20 -8.91 3.67 -2.38
CA LEU A 20 -9.29 3.73 -0.97
C LEU A 20 -10.22 4.90 -0.66
N THR A 21 -10.27 5.90 -1.53
CA THR A 21 -11.25 6.99 -1.42
C THR A 21 -12.49 6.73 -2.29
N GLU A 22 -12.58 5.55 -2.89
CA GLU A 22 -13.72 5.10 -3.69
C GLU A 22 -13.94 5.86 -4.99
N VAL A 23 -12.88 6.41 -5.58
CA VAL A 23 -12.97 7.11 -6.85
C VAL A 23 -12.31 6.36 -8.00
N ALA A 24 -11.78 5.15 -7.77
CA ALA A 24 -11.15 4.35 -8.80
C ALA A 24 -11.40 2.87 -8.57
N GLU A 25 -11.17 2.08 -9.61
CA GLU A 25 -11.37 0.63 -9.56
C GLU A 25 -10.05 -0.10 -9.44
N PHE A 26 -10.11 -1.36 -8.97
CA PHE A 26 -8.94 -2.19 -8.76
C PHE A 26 -8.08 -2.34 -10.04
N GLY A 27 -8.71 -2.36 -11.21
CA GLY A 27 -7.99 -2.49 -12.47
C GLY A 27 -6.91 -1.44 -12.68
N GLU A 28 -7.14 -0.22 -12.20
CA GLU A 28 -6.17 0.86 -12.33
C GLU A 28 -4.89 0.56 -11.54
N MET A 29 -5.04 -0.16 -10.44
CA MET A 29 -3.92 -0.57 -9.60
C MET A 29 -3.26 -1.84 -10.15
N ALA A 30 -4.08 -2.81 -10.55
CA ALA A 30 -3.63 -4.12 -10.99
C ALA A 30 -2.75 -4.08 -12.23
N ARG A 31 -2.96 -3.10 -13.10
CA ARG A 31 -2.18 -2.99 -14.34
C ARG A 31 -0.69 -2.80 -14.09
N HIS A 32 -0.31 -2.39 -12.90
CA HIS A 32 1.09 -2.17 -12.53
C HIS A 32 1.70 -3.39 -11.83
N LEU A 33 0.91 -4.44 -11.61
CA LEU A 33 1.33 -5.60 -10.83
C LEU A 33 1.62 -6.80 -11.74
N ALA A 34 2.73 -7.50 -11.46
CA ALA A 34 3.02 -8.77 -12.14
C ALA A 34 1.96 -9.80 -11.73
N SER A 35 1.77 -10.81 -12.58
CA SER A 35 0.77 -11.85 -12.31
C SER A 35 1.07 -12.64 -11.04
N ASP A 36 2.33 -12.71 -10.65
CA ASP A 36 2.78 -13.43 -9.45
C ASP A 36 3.16 -12.50 -8.30
N VAL A 37 2.62 -11.29 -8.29
CA VAL A 37 2.90 -10.32 -7.25
C VAL A 37 2.58 -10.87 -5.86
N VAL A 38 3.37 -10.48 -4.86
CA VAL A 38 3.10 -10.84 -3.47
C VAL A 38 3.15 -9.59 -2.62
N MET A 39 2.12 -9.39 -1.79
CA MET A 39 2.10 -8.36 -0.77
C MET A 39 2.35 -9.04 0.57
N TYR A 40 3.35 -8.56 1.31
CA TYR A 40 3.67 -9.04 2.65
C TYR A 40 3.28 -7.97 3.66
N GLN A 41 2.29 -8.24 4.48
CA GLN A 41 1.86 -7.28 5.50
C GLN A 41 2.15 -7.84 6.89
N ALA A 42 2.37 -6.94 7.85
CA ALA A 42 2.61 -7.35 9.23
C ALA A 42 1.47 -8.23 9.72
N ALA A 43 1.82 -9.37 10.30
CA ALA A 43 0.83 -10.37 10.69
C ALA A 43 -0.18 -9.86 11.72
N SER A 44 0.19 -8.85 12.50
CA SER A 44 -0.69 -8.30 13.53
C SER A 44 -1.83 -7.43 12.99
N LEU A 45 -1.74 -7.01 11.72
CA LEU A 45 -2.76 -6.13 11.14
C LEU A 45 -4.00 -6.93 10.71
N PRO A 46 -5.19 -6.31 10.65
CA PRO A 46 -6.38 -6.98 10.13
C PRO A 46 -6.22 -7.49 8.70
N TYR A 47 -5.35 -6.82 7.92
CA TYR A 47 -5.03 -7.22 6.55
C TYR A 47 -3.60 -7.79 6.49
N GLY A 48 -3.17 -8.44 7.57
CA GLY A 48 -1.82 -9.00 7.66
C GLY A 48 -1.66 -10.31 6.92
N GLY A 49 -0.41 -10.69 6.70
CA GLY A 49 -0.06 -11.94 6.06
C GLY A 49 0.46 -11.77 4.65
N GLU A 50 0.42 -12.86 3.89
CA GLU A 50 0.90 -12.89 2.51
C GLU A 50 -0.29 -13.01 1.56
N TRP A 51 -0.27 -12.17 0.55
CA TRP A 51 -1.36 -12.11 -0.43
C TRP A 51 -0.74 -12.31 -1.82
N HIS A 52 -1.06 -13.41 -2.47
CA HIS A 52 -0.39 -13.87 -3.69
C HIS A 52 -1.23 -13.64 -4.95
N GLY A 53 -0.56 -13.11 -5.99
CA GLY A 53 -1.15 -12.91 -7.30
C GLY A 53 -2.18 -11.79 -7.32
N HIS A 54 -2.81 -11.59 -8.48
CA HIS A 54 -3.82 -10.54 -8.63
C HIS A 54 -5.03 -10.82 -7.74
N ASP A 55 -5.47 -12.07 -7.65
CA ASP A 55 -6.59 -12.42 -6.79
C ASP A 55 -6.29 -12.17 -5.32
N GLY A 56 -5.09 -12.56 -4.88
CA GLY A 56 -4.67 -12.30 -3.51
C GLY A 56 -4.55 -10.81 -3.23
N PHE A 57 -3.99 -10.08 -4.17
CA PHE A 57 -3.84 -8.64 -4.00
C PHE A 57 -5.21 -7.94 -3.94
N ARG A 58 -6.17 -8.40 -4.76
CA ARG A 58 -7.55 -7.88 -4.72
C ARG A 58 -8.16 -8.11 -3.35
N LYS A 59 -7.97 -9.31 -2.78
CA LYS A 59 -8.48 -9.62 -1.44
C LYS A 59 -7.81 -8.75 -0.38
N PHE A 60 -6.51 -8.51 -0.53
CA PHE A 60 -5.76 -7.63 0.36
C PHE A 60 -6.34 -6.21 0.33
N ILE A 61 -6.55 -5.66 -0.86
CA ILE A 61 -7.07 -4.29 -1.00
C ILE A 61 -8.49 -4.20 -0.44
N THR A 62 -9.29 -5.25 -0.61
CA THR A 62 -10.62 -5.30 -0.02
C THR A 62 -10.53 -5.25 1.51
N ALA A 63 -9.66 -6.08 2.09
CA ALA A 63 -9.45 -6.10 3.53
C ALA A 63 -8.93 -4.76 4.05
N MET A 64 -8.00 -4.15 3.32
CA MET A 64 -7.48 -2.84 3.68
C MET A 64 -8.58 -1.79 3.63
N GLY A 65 -9.44 -1.86 2.60
CA GLY A 65 -10.58 -0.95 2.47
C GLY A 65 -11.64 -1.14 3.55
N ASP A 66 -11.73 -2.32 4.15
CA ASP A 66 -12.61 -2.54 5.30
C ASP A 66 -12.13 -1.76 6.54
N SER A 67 -10.82 -1.56 6.63
CA SER A 67 -10.21 -0.85 7.75
C SER A 67 -10.14 0.66 7.51
N TRP A 68 -9.81 1.06 6.30
CA TRP A 68 -9.53 2.47 5.97
C TRP A 68 -10.41 2.93 4.81
N ASP A 69 -10.95 4.13 4.92
CA ASP A 69 -11.68 4.74 3.81
C ASP A 69 -11.00 6.01 3.30
N GLY A 70 -9.75 6.20 3.65
CA GLY A 70 -8.95 7.29 3.12
C GLY A 70 -7.46 7.01 3.30
N LEU A 71 -6.69 7.38 2.29
CA LEU A 71 -5.24 7.28 2.27
C LEU A 71 -4.72 8.49 1.52
N TRP A 72 -3.89 9.29 2.19
CA TRP A 72 -3.28 10.46 1.57
C TRP A 72 -1.78 10.43 1.80
N PHE A 73 -1.01 10.61 0.72
CA PHE A 73 0.44 10.71 0.80
C PHE A 73 0.81 12.18 0.82
N ASP A 74 1.36 12.64 1.94
CA ASP A 74 1.80 14.03 2.08
C ASP A 74 3.21 14.22 1.54
N ASP A 75 4.05 13.18 1.63
CA ASP A 75 5.42 13.20 1.17
C ASP A 75 5.90 11.78 0.89
N GLN A 76 6.60 11.59 -0.21
CA GLN A 76 7.21 10.31 -0.55
C GLN A 76 8.62 10.54 -1.06
N GLN A 77 9.57 9.79 -0.52
CA GLN A 77 10.95 9.80 -0.94
C GLN A 77 11.31 8.42 -1.46
N PHE A 78 11.99 8.38 -2.60
CA PHE A 78 12.26 7.14 -3.31
C PHE A 78 13.76 6.94 -3.45
N LEU A 79 14.25 5.74 -3.13
CA LEU A 79 15.62 5.31 -3.40
C LEU A 79 15.54 4.06 -4.25
N SER A 80 16.25 4.05 -5.37
CA SER A 80 16.21 2.92 -6.27
C SER A 80 17.59 2.35 -6.49
N ASP A 81 17.64 1.02 -6.67
CA ASP A 81 18.86 0.30 -7.02
C ASP A 81 18.42 -0.82 -7.96
N GLY A 82 18.56 -0.57 -9.27
CA GLY A 82 18.09 -1.51 -10.28
C GLY A 82 16.60 -1.74 -10.19
N ASP A 83 16.23 -3.00 -10.01
CA ASP A 83 14.80 -3.40 -9.95
C ASP A 83 14.22 -3.33 -8.54
N ARG A 84 14.93 -2.69 -7.62
CA ARG A 84 14.44 -2.52 -6.25
C ARG A 84 14.32 -1.06 -5.91
N VAL A 85 13.21 -0.73 -5.23
CA VAL A 85 12.94 0.63 -4.81
C VAL A 85 12.52 0.60 -3.34
N VAL A 86 13.11 1.48 -2.55
CA VAL A 86 12.66 1.71 -1.18
C VAL A 86 11.94 3.04 -1.17
N VAL A 87 10.73 3.06 -0.61
CA VAL A 87 9.92 4.27 -0.53
C VAL A 87 9.66 4.61 0.92
N HIS A 88 10.00 5.82 1.30
CA HIS A 88 9.58 6.36 2.60
C HIS A 88 8.37 7.24 2.36
N SER A 89 7.22 6.82 2.87
CA SER A 89 5.96 7.56 2.70
C SER A 89 5.53 8.14 4.03
N ARG A 90 5.16 9.41 4.04
CA ARG A 90 4.51 10.05 5.16
C ARG A 90 3.13 10.47 4.71
N GLY A 91 2.13 10.20 5.53
CA GLY A 91 0.78 10.53 5.13
C GLY A 91 -0.22 10.27 6.22
N ARG A 92 -1.46 10.11 5.80
CA ARG A 92 -2.58 9.95 6.72
C ARG A 92 -3.47 8.82 6.25
N LEU A 93 -4.00 8.10 7.22
CA LEU A 93 -5.02 7.08 7.02
C LEU A 93 -6.25 7.48 7.82
N ARG A 94 -7.42 7.22 7.29
CA ARG A 94 -8.67 7.46 8.02
C ARG A 94 -9.36 6.13 8.26
N ALA A 95 -9.60 5.81 9.53
CA ALA A 95 -10.30 4.59 9.91
C ALA A 95 -11.77 4.69 9.48
N ARG A 96 -12.24 3.68 8.74
CA ARG A 96 -13.60 3.67 8.20
C ARG A 96 -14.64 3.70 9.30
N ARG A 97 -14.38 2.95 10.36
CA ARG A 97 -15.36 2.74 11.41
C ARG A 97 -15.61 3.98 12.27
N THR A 98 -14.56 4.76 12.53
CA THR A 98 -14.65 5.89 13.46
C THR A 98 -14.45 7.25 12.82
N GLY A 99 -13.89 7.29 11.60
CA GLY A 99 -13.53 8.53 10.96
C GLY A 99 -12.25 9.15 11.51
N ARG A 100 -11.57 8.48 12.43
CA ARG A 100 -10.34 9.01 13.03
C ARG A 100 -9.20 8.92 12.05
N GLU A 101 -8.35 9.93 12.05
CA GLU A 101 -7.18 9.97 11.19
C GLU A 101 -5.92 9.65 11.96
N LEU A 102 -5.02 8.93 11.32
CA LEU A 102 -3.71 8.63 11.85
C LEU A 102 -2.66 9.21 10.92
N LYS A 103 -1.82 10.11 11.43
CA LYS A 103 -0.62 10.54 10.73
C LYS A 103 0.48 9.56 11.06
N THR A 104 1.08 8.98 10.02
CA THR A 104 2.15 8.00 10.25
C THR A 104 3.06 7.95 9.04
N SER A 105 4.05 7.09 9.12
CA SER A 105 4.97 6.85 8.01
C SER A 105 5.23 5.37 7.88
N LEU A 106 5.74 4.99 6.72
CA LEU A 106 6.17 3.63 6.51
C LEU A 106 7.26 3.60 5.45
N LEU A 107 8.09 2.57 5.53
CA LEU A 107 9.03 2.22 4.48
C LEU A 107 8.48 1.03 3.75
N GLN A 108 8.60 1.03 2.43
CA GLN A 108 8.24 -0.13 1.63
C GLN A 108 9.44 -0.57 0.81
N TRP A 109 9.69 -1.87 0.85
CA TRP A 109 10.66 -2.52 -0.03
C TRP A 109 9.88 -3.08 -1.20
N ILE A 110 10.22 -2.66 -2.41
CA ILE A 110 9.43 -3.02 -3.60
C ILE A 110 10.36 -3.57 -4.66
N SER A 111 10.00 -4.74 -5.21
CA SER A 111 10.76 -5.38 -6.27
C SER A 111 9.98 -5.34 -7.57
N PHE A 112 10.70 -5.24 -8.69
CA PHE A 112 10.13 -5.17 -10.03
C PHE A 112 10.73 -6.25 -10.93
N ARG A 113 9.98 -6.64 -11.95
CA ARG A 113 10.45 -7.48 -13.05
C ARG A 113 9.74 -7.03 -14.31
N ASP A 114 10.51 -6.71 -15.35
CA ASP A 114 9.96 -6.25 -16.65
C ASP A 114 9.01 -5.07 -16.48
N GLY A 115 9.33 -4.16 -15.58
CA GLY A 115 8.56 -2.96 -15.37
C GLY A 115 7.31 -3.14 -14.52
N LEU A 116 7.03 -4.36 -14.04
CA LEU A 116 5.87 -4.64 -13.20
C LEU A 116 6.30 -4.96 -11.78
N ILE A 117 5.46 -4.64 -10.83
CA ILE A 117 5.75 -4.87 -9.40
C ILE A 117 5.54 -6.33 -9.08
N THR A 118 6.56 -6.97 -8.48
CA THR A 118 6.49 -8.38 -8.08
C THR A 118 6.36 -8.55 -6.58
N GLU A 119 6.74 -7.55 -5.80
CA GLU A 119 6.80 -7.73 -4.35
C GLU A 119 6.65 -6.40 -3.65
N PHE A 120 5.84 -6.38 -2.59
CA PHE A 120 5.73 -5.29 -1.64
C PHE A 120 6.01 -5.80 -0.24
N ARG A 121 6.91 -5.12 0.50
CA ARG A 121 7.16 -5.40 1.91
C ARG A 121 7.09 -4.08 2.68
N PRO A 122 5.91 -3.70 3.16
CA PRO A 122 5.77 -2.48 3.95
C PRO A 122 6.18 -2.71 5.40
N TYR A 123 6.80 -1.70 5.99
CA TYR A 123 7.21 -1.68 7.39
C TYR A 123 6.69 -0.38 7.99
N TYR A 124 5.65 -0.47 8.78
CA TYR A 124 5.06 0.72 9.41
C TYR A 124 6.00 1.24 10.48
N HIS A 125 6.06 2.56 10.61
CA HIS A 125 6.85 3.18 11.66
C HIS A 125 6.35 2.76 13.04
N ASP A 126 5.03 2.68 13.22
CA ASP A 126 4.43 2.35 14.51
C ASP A 126 3.17 1.51 14.30
N THR A 127 3.35 0.20 14.26
CA THR A 127 2.23 -0.73 14.08
C THR A 127 1.24 -0.65 15.24
N SER A 128 1.74 -0.37 16.46
CA SER A 128 0.86 -0.22 17.62
C SER A 128 -0.10 0.95 17.45
N ALA A 129 0.37 2.06 16.89
CA ALA A 129 -0.49 3.21 16.64
C ALA A 129 -1.56 2.88 15.59
N VAL A 130 -1.18 2.13 14.55
CA VAL A 130 -2.12 1.68 13.51
C VAL A 130 -3.22 0.84 14.16
N LEU A 131 -2.84 -0.14 14.98
CA LEU A 131 -3.79 -1.02 15.64
C LEU A 131 -4.69 -0.25 16.60
N ALA A 132 -4.13 0.71 17.35
CA ALA A 132 -4.89 1.50 18.30
C ALA A 132 -6.01 2.29 17.62
N VAL A 133 -5.71 2.88 16.45
CA VAL A 133 -6.71 3.64 15.71
C VAL A 133 -7.82 2.72 15.18
N LEU A 134 -7.45 1.52 14.72
CA LEU A 134 -8.41 0.57 14.17
C LEU A 134 -9.28 -0.09 15.26
N ASP A 135 -8.72 -0.29 16.44
CA ASP A 135 -9.43 -0.94 17.56
C ASP A 135 -10.22 0.05 18.40
N GLU A 136 -10.20 1.31 18.03
CA GLU A 136 -10.82 2.34 18.83
C GLU A 136 -12.30 2.04 19.07
N GLN A 137 -12.68 1.98 20.33
CA GLN A 137 -14.07 1.81 20.72
C GLN A 137 -14.67 3.18 20.99
N VAL A 138 -15.80 3.44 20.39
CA VAL A 138 -16.46 4.72 20.53
C VAL A 138 -17.50 4.68 21.63
#